data_5759d8a18bf42fed6cef274754b7be4c
#
_entry.id   5759d8a18bf42fed6cef274754b7be4c
#
_cell.length_a   1.000
_cell.length_b   1.000
_cell.length_c   1.000
_cell.angle_alpha   90.00
_cell.angle_beta   90.00
_cell.angle_gamma   90.00
#
_symmetry.space_group_name_H-M   'P 1'
#
loop_
_entity.id
_entity.type
_entity.pdbx_description
1 polymer ?
#
loop_
_entity_poly.entity_id
_entity_poly.type
_entity_poly.pdbx_seq_one_letter_code
_entity_poly.pdbx_strand_id
1 'polypeptide(L)'
;MKNELLSIGEMAKINNISVSTLRLYDEIGLIKPCYTDEESRYRYYNIRQNARLDMIQYMKALGMELKEIKEVLESGDTKLIESILIRRKKQVKDQMANLNLQLAAISRTIESLERYRKSPNIGMITIEYIPHRKIYSLPTSINFYDYGIEVYENELKKLKNSLIKHNLPQIYYCNAGTTMKKESFLEGKLESDEIFVLVDDNFPQIDSVKRIESGMYVCIYLDSFDDEPEYAKRLLENCNENN
;
A
#
# COMPACT_ATOMS: atom_id res chain seq x y z
N MET A 1 39.91 -29.62 -30.72
CA MET A 1 39.27 -28.28 -30.52
C MET A 1 37.79 -28.21 -30.95
N LYS A 2 37.20 -29.21 -31.61
CA LYS A 2 35.76 -29.19 -31.96
C LYS A 2 34.80 -29.62 -30.84
N ASN A 3 35.29 -30.15 -29.70
CA ASN A 3 34.46 -30.72 -28.62
C ASN A 3 34.00 -29.72 -27.55
N GLU A 4 34.24 -28.41 -27.70
CA GLU A 4 33.88 -27.38 -26.71
C GLU A 4 32.80 -26.40 -27.22
N LEU A 5 32.35 -26.56 -28.46
CA LEU A 5 31.35 -25.68 -29.07
C LEU A 5 29.94 -26.27 -28.92
N LEU A 6 29.09 -25.52 -28.30
CA LEU A 6 27.67 -25.79 -28.10
C LEU A 6 26.83 -25.00 -29.10
N SER A 7 25.86 -25.64 -29.71
CA SER A 7 24.86 -24.94 -30.51
C SER A 7 24.06 -23.95 -29.61
N ILE A 8 23.43 -22.97 -30.24
CA ILE A 8 22.56 -22.02 -29.52
C ILE A 8 21.46 -22.74 -28.71
N GLY A 9 20.94 -23.87 -29.24
CA GLY A 9 19.91 -24.68 -28.56
C GLY A 9 20.47 -25.40 -27.33
N GLU A 10 21.67 -25.99 -27.43
CA GLU A 10 22.32 -26.63 -26.28
C GLU A 10 22.72 -25.61 -25.21
N MET A 11 23.28 -24.47 -25.60
CA MET A 11 23.65 -23.41 -24.68
C MET A 11 22.42 -22.84 -23.96
N ALA A 12 21.32 -22.61 -24.67
CA ALA A 12 20.05 -22.17 -24.11
C ALA A 12 19.48 -23.19 -23.11
N LYS A 13 19.52 -24.48 -23.45
CA LYS A 13 19.05 -25.59 -22.60
C LYS A 13 19.86 -25.68 -21.29
N ILE A 14 21.19 -25.64 -21.39
CA ILE A 14 22.09 -25.71 -20.21
C ILE A 14 21.80 -24.58 -19.25
N ASN A 15 21.52 -23.38 -19.76
CA ASN A 15 21.28 -22.19 -18.95
C ASN A 15 19.81 -21.95 -18.61
N ASN A 16 18.89 -22.87 -18.93
CA ASN A 16 17.46 -22.75 -18.70
C ASN A 16 16.85 -21.43 -19.24
N ILE A 17 17.30 -20.99 -20.41
CA ILE A 17 16.76 -19.83 -21.12
C ILE A 17 16.24 -20.24 -22.51
N SER A 18 15.40 -19.42 -23.11
CA SER A 18 14.94 -19.67 -24.47
C SER A 18 16.02 -19.29 -25.48
N VAL A 19 15.97 -19.95 -26.66
CA VAL A 19 16.82 -19.59 -27.81
C VAL A 19 16.61 -18.13 -28.22
N SER A 20 15.37 -17.64 -28.14
CA SER A 20 15.04 -16.22 -28.40
C SER A 20 15.70 -15.28 -27.40
N THR A 21 15.74 -15.64 -26.12
CA THR A 21 16.47 -14.87 -25.09
C THR A 21 17.97 -14.80 -25.41
N LEU A 22 18.58 -15.93 -25.79
CA LEU A 22 20.00 -15.95 -26.13
C LEU A 22 20.33 -15.18 -27.41
N ARG A 23 19.41 -15.16 -28.38
CA ARG A 23 19.50 -14.28 -29.57
C ARG A 23 19.42 -12.78 -29.18
N LEU A 24 18.48 -12.42 -28.32
CA LEU A 24 18.36 -11.06 -27.81
C LEU A 24 19.66 -10.63 -27.10
N TYR A 25 20.24 -11.49 -26.28
CA TYR A 25 21.50 -11.20 -25.59
C TYR A 25 22.68 -10.98 -26.54
N ASP A 26 22.70 -11.72 -27.67
CA ASP A 26 23.68 -11.48 -28.73
C ASP A 26 23.42 -10.14 -29.45
N GLU A 27 22.19 -9.85 -29.81
CA GLU A 27 21.79 -8.63 -30.51
C GLU A 27 22.15 -7.36 -29.71
N ILE A 28 21.87 -7.37 -28.41
CA ILE A 28 22.20 -6.24 -27.53
C ILE A 28 23.65 -6.25 -27.01
N GLY A 29 24.42 -7.28 -27.34
CA GLY A 29 25.83 -7.38 -27.00
C GLY A 29 26.14 -7.83 -25.57
N LEU A 30 25.18 -8.41 -24.85
CA LEU A 30 25.43 -9.00 -23.52
C LEU A 30 26.31 -10.23 -23.58
N ILE A 31 26.19 -11.05 -24.63
CA ILE A 31 27.03 -12.19 -24.93
C ILE A 31 27.14 -12.35 -26.44
N LYS A 32 28.32 -12.66 -26.94
CA LYS A 32 28.55 -12.92 -28.35
C LYS A 32 28.84 -14.39 -28.57
N PRO A 33 28.33 -15.02 -29.67
CA PRO A 33 28.77 -16.35 -30.03
C PRO A 33 30.27 -16.36 -30.30
N CYS A 34 30.97 -17.45 -29.93
CA CYS A 34 32.37 -17.57 -30.22
C CYS A 34 32.64 -17.96 -31.68
N TYR A 35 31.63 -18.50 -32.35
CA TYR A 35 31.66 -18.81 -33.80
C TYR A 35 30.26 -18.68 -34.38
N THR A 36 30.16 -18.05 -35.52
CA THR A 36 28.93 -18.01 -36.34
C THR A 36 29.30 -18.57 -37.71
N ASP A 37 28.57 -19.59 -38.14
CA ASP A 37 28.74 -20.19 -39.44
C ASP A 37 28.35 -19.20 -40.56
N GLU A 38 29.21 -18.99 -41.53
CA GLU A 38 29.03 -17.96 -42.55
C GLU A 38 27.90 -18.29 -43.54
N GLU A 39 27.68 -19.57 -43.83
CA GLU A 39 26.67 -20.02 -44.80
C GLU A 39 25.28 -20.09 -44.12
N SER A 40 25.18 -20.84 -43.01
CA SER A 40 23.92 -21.10 -42.34
C SER A 40 23.53 -20.03 -41.32
N ARG A 41 24.43 -19.12 -41.00
CA ARG A 41 24.29 -18.11 -39.92
C ARG A 41 24.02 -18.72 -38.55
N TYR A 42 24.38 -20.02 -38.37
CA TYR A 42 24.19 -20.75 -37.12
C TYR A 42 25.21 -20.30 -36.05
N ARG A 43 24.75 -20.10 -34.83
CA ARG A 43 25.56 -19.58 -33.72
C ARG A 43 26.05 -20.69 -32.84
N TYR A 44 27.33 -20.64 -32.47
CA TYR A 44 27.99 -21.57 -31.56
C TYR A 44 28.64 -20.81 -30.41
N TYR A 45 28.53 -21.41 -29.22
CA TYR A 45 29.00 -20.85 -27.96
C TYR A 45 30.00 -21.81 -27.31
N ASN A 46 30.90 -21.26 -26.47
CA ASN A 46 31.80 -22.06 -25.64
C ASN A 46 31.18 -22.27 -24.27
N ILE A 47 31.39 -23.48 -23.69
CA ILE A 47 30.90 -23.81 -22.33
C ILE A 47 31.41 -22.80 -21.28
N ARG A 48 32.59 -22.21 -21.45
CA ARG A 48 33.15 -21.18 -20.57
C ARG A 48 32.30 -19.90 -20.51
N GLN A 49 31.43 -19.69 -21.48
CA GLN A 49 30.53 -18.54 -21.49
C GLN A 49 29.33 -18.71 -20.54
N ASN A 50 29.15 -19.91 -19.95
CA ASN A 50 28.13 -20.11 -18.90
C ASN A 50 28.27 -19.16 -17.74
N ALA A 51 29.51 -18.94 -17.24
CA ALA A 51 29.73 -18.01 -16.13
C ALA A 51 29.19 -16.59 -16.42
N ARG A 52 29.29 -16.14 -17.69
CA ARG A 52 28.71 -14.84 -18.08
C ARG A 52 27.19 -14.88 -18.11
N LEU A 53 26.58 -15.97 -18.59
CA LEU A 53 25.15 -16.15 -18.57
C LEU A 53 24.59 -16.26 -17.16
N ASP A 54 25.25 -17.00 -16.27
CA ASP A 54 24.91 -17.09 -14.86
C ASP A 54 24.93 -15.71 -14.20
N MET A 55 25.93 -14.90 -14.48
CA MET A 55 26.03 -13.53 -13.98
C MET A 55 24.89 -12.65 -14.49
N ILE A 56 24.54 -12.74 -15.79
CA ILE A 56 23.40 -12.02 -16.38
C ILE A 56 22.09 -12.43 -15.69
N GLN A 57 21.87 -13.73 -15.50
CA GLN A 57 20.67 -14.24 -14.84
C GLN A 57 20.57 -13.80 -13.38
N TYR A 58 21.70 -13.85 -12.66
CA TYR A 58 21.77 -13.36 -11.28
C TYR A 58 21.41 -11.88 -11.18
N MET A 59 22.01 -11.02 -12.01
CA MET A 59 21.70 -9.59 -12.03
C MET A 59 20.22 -9.33 -12.42
N LYS A 60 19.67 -10.09 -13.34
CA LYS A 60 18.23 -10.04 -13.66
C LYS A 60 17.35 -10.42 -12.48
N ALA A 61 17.70 -11.47 -11.75
CA ALA A 61 16.96 -11.88 -10.55
C ALA A 61 16.98 -10.80 -9.46
N LEU A 62 18.04 -9.99 -9.41
CA LEU A 62 18.10 -8.79 -8.56
C LEU A 62 17.31 -7.60 -9.13
N GLY A 63 16.65 -7.77 -10.28
CA GLY A 63 15.79 -6.77 -10.91
C GLY A 63 16.55 -5.71 -11.73
N MET A 64 17.82 -5.96 -12.11
CA MET A 64 18.56 -5.06 -12.99
C MET A 64 18.02 -5.12 -14.42
N GLU A 65 18.02 -3.99 -15.10
CA GLU A 65 17.66 -3.92 -16.52
C GLU A 65 18.81 -4.43 -17.40
N LEU A 66 18.49 -4.97 -18.57
CA LEU A 66 19.51 -5.51 -19.48
C LEU A 66 20.57 -4.46 -19.87
N LYS A 67 20.17 -3.21 -19.95
CA LYS A 67 21.09 -2.09 -20.20
C LYS A 67 22.08 -1.89 -19.06
N GLU A 68 21.59 -1.90 -17.81
CA GLU A 68 22.44 -1.79 -16.62
C GLU A 68 23.39 -2.97 -16.50
N ILE A 69 22.90 -4.19 -16.78
CA ILE A 69 23.73 -5.40 -16.78
C ILE A 69 24.85 -5.30 -17.82
N LYS A 70 24.55 -4.82 -19.01
CA LYS A 70 25.54 -4.61 -20.05
C LYS A 70 26.62 -3.63 -19.62
N GLU A 71 26.24 -2.48 -19.11
CA GLU A 71 27.15 -1.45 -18.63
C GLU A 71 28.10 -1.98 -17.52
N VAL A 72 27.55 -2.72 -16.56
CA VAL A 72 28.31 -3.37 -15.49
C VAL A 72 29.30 -4.38 -16.03
N LEU A 73 28.88 -5.25 -16.95
CA LEU A 73 29.73 -6.30 -17.51
C LEU A 73 30.82 -5.77 -18.46
N GLU A 74 30.62 -4.58 -19.05
CA GLU A 74 31.59 -3.91 -19.91
C GLU A 74 32.57 -3.06 -19.09
N SER A 75 32.11 -2.36 -18.08
CA SER A 75 32.95 -1.46 -17.25
C SER A 75 33.87 -2.23 -16.30
N GLY A 76 33.41 -3.36 -15.77
CA GLY A 76 34.11 -4.05 -14.67
C GLY A 76 34.21 -3.23 -13.36
N ASP A 77 33.44 -2.11 -13.26
CA ASP A 77 33.49 -1.21 -12.12
C ASP A 77 32.60 -1.71 -10.97
N THR A 78 33.23 -2.14 -9.89
CA THR A 78 32.55 -2.62 -8.69
C THR A 78 31.73 -1.52 -8.00
N LYS A 79 32.12 -0.24 -8.09
CA LYS A 79 31.36 0.88 -7.52
C LYS A 79 30.06 1.11 -8.28
N LEU A 80 30.08 0.92 -9.61
CA LEU A 80 28.87 1.00 -10.43
C LEU A 80 27.86 -0.08 -10.00
N ILE A 81 28.31 -1.33 -9.85
CA ILE A 81 27.47 -2.43 -9.36
C ILE A 81 26.87 -2.08 -8.00
N GLU A 82 27.71 -1.65 -7.07
CA GLU A 82 27.29 -1.30 -5.70
C GLU A 82 26.22 -0.20 -5.72
N SER A 83 26.41 0.86 -6.49
CA SER A 83 25.45 1.96 -6.61
C SER A 83 24.08 1.53 -7.14
N ILE A 84 24.07 0.66 -8.15
CA ILE A 84 22.84 0.08 -8.73
C ILE A 84 22.13 -0.79 -7.68
N LEU A 85 22.85 -1.65 -6.97
CA LEU A 85 22.27 -2.52 -5.95
C LEU A 85 21.72 -1.74 -4.75
N ILE A 86 22.40 -0.68 -4.32
CA ILE A 86 21.90 0.23 -3.26
C ILE A 86 20.58 0.87 -3.69
N ARG A 87 20.50 1.40 -4.92
CA ARG A 87 19.27 1.97 -5.48
C ARG A 87 18.15 0.94 -5.53
N ARG A 88 18.42 -0.27 -6.00
CA ARG A 88 17.45 -1.37 -6.06
C ARG A 88 16.96 -1.79 -4.68
N LYS A 89 17.86 -1.94 -3.73
CA LYS A 89 17.52 -2.23 -2.32
C LYS A 89 16.53 -1.20 -1.77
N LYS A 90 16.75 0.09 -2.05
CA LYS A 90 15.83 1.16 -1.66
C LYS A 90 14.46 0.98 -2.33
N GLN A 91 14.42 0.79 -3.65
CA GLN A 91 13.17 0.58 -4.39
C GLN A 91 12.36 -0.61 -3.84
N VAL A 92 13.00 -1.74 -3.57
CA VAL A 92 12.35 -2.93 -3.01
C VAL A 92 11.79 -2.63 -1.61
N LYS A 93 12.53 -1.90 -0.76
CA LYS A 93 12.06 -1.49 0.56
C LYS A 93 10.83 -0.59 0.47
N ASP A 94 10.82 0.37 -0.45
CA ASP A 94 9.68 1.27 -0.68
C ASP A 94 8.45 0.50 -1.19
N GLN A 95 8.66 -0.48 -2.09
CA GLN A 95 7.60 -1.37 -2.55
C GLN A 95 7.04 -2.24 -1.41
N MET A 96 7.90 -2.81 -0.57
CA MET A 96 7.47 -3.58 0.61
C MET A 96 6.65 -2.73 1.58
N ALA A 97 7.08 -1.49 1.85
CA ALA A 97 6.33 -0.57 2.71
C ALA A 97 4.94 -0.29 2.13
N ASN A 98 4.84 -0.04 0.82
CA ASN A 98 3.55 0.18 0.16
C ASN A 98 2.63 -1.06 0.18
N LEU A 99 3.19 -2.24 -0.07
CA LEU A 99 2.44 -3.51 0.00
C LEU A 99 1.94 -3.79 1.43
N ASN A 100 2.73 -3.48 2.45
CA ASN A 100 2.31 -3.60 3.85
C ASN A 100 1.14 -2.66 4.18
N LEU A 101 1.17 -1.42 3.67
CA LEU A 101 0.03 -0.49 3.82
C LEU A 101 -1.24 -1.02 3.15
N GLN A 102 -1.12 -1.58 1.94
CA GLN A 102 -2.24 -2.19 1.24
C GLN A 102 -2.80 -3.40 2.01
N LEU A 103 -1.93 -4.27 2.51
CA LEU A 103 -2.33 -5.43 3.30
C LEU A 103 -3.08 -5.00 4.58
N ALA A 104 -2.58 -4.01 5.30
CA ALA A 104 -3.23 -3.48 6.48
C ALA A 104 -4.62 -2.90 6.17
N ALA A 105 -4.78 -2.19 5.03
CA ALA A 105 -6.06 -1.67 4.61
C ALA A 105 -7.07 -2.77 4.24
N ILE A 106 -6.61 -3.80 3.52
CA ILE A 106 -7.45 -4.96 3.19
C ILE A 106 -7.93 -5.65 4.48
N SER A 107 -7.03 -5.87 5.43
CA SER A 107 -7.37 -6.49 6.72
C SER A 107 -8.43 -5.67 7.47
N ARG A 108 -8.26 -4.34 7.57
CA ARG A 108 -9.25 -3.45 8.19
C ARG A 108 -10.62 -3.52 7.49
N THR A 109 -10.62 -3.57 6.16
CA THR A 109 -11.88 -3.67 5.40
C THR A 109 -12.59 -4.98 5.69
N ILE A 110 -11.84 -6.09 5.75
CA ILE A 110 -12.39 -7.41 6.12
C ILE A 110 -12.98 -7.37 7.53
N GLU A 111 -12.23 -6.84 8.50
CA GLU A 111 -12.69 -6.70 9.89
C GLU A 111 -13.93 -5.79 10.00
N SER A 112 -13.99 -4.73 9.21
CA SER A 112 -15.16 -3.83 9.14
C SER A 112 -16.39 -4.55 8.60
N LEU A 113 -16.23 -5.33 7.52
CA LEU A 113 -17.31 -6.16 6.95
C LEU A 113 -17.78 -7.24 7.92
N GLU A 114 -16.87 -7.89 8.64
CA GLU A 114 -17.22 -8.86 9.66
C GLU A 114 -17.99 -8.23 10.82
N ARG A 115 -17.58 -7.06 11.27
CA ARG A 115 -18.26 -6.29 12.30
C ARG A 115 -19.66 -5.88 11.84
N TYR A 116 -19.81 -5.40 10.59
CA TYR A 116 -21.11 -5.09 10.01
C TYR A 116 -22.05 -6.31 9.98
N ARG A 117 -21.54 -7.48 9.59
CA ARG A 117 -22.35 -8.72 9.57
C ARG A 117 -22.75 -9.21 10.97
N LYS A 118 -21.98 -8.89 11.98
CA LYS A 118 -22.22 -9.28 13.37
C LYS A 118 -22.86 -8.15 14.18
N SER A 119 -23.08 -6.98 13.57
CA SER A 119 -23.69 -5.84 14.26
C SER A 119 -25.09 -6.18 14.73
N PRO A 120 -25.52 -5.66 15.87
CA PRO A 120 -26.88 -5.72 16.33
C PRO A 120 -27.87 -5.13 15.31
N ASN A 121 -29.15 -5.38 15.51
CA ASN A 121 -30.18 -4.74 14.67
C ASN A 121 -30.07 -3.22 14.76
N ILE A 122 -30.41 -2.54 13.66
CA ILE A 122 -30.42 -1.09 13.56
C ILE A 122 -31.25 -0.50 14.71
N GLY A 123 -30.69 0.52 15.36
CA GLY A 123 -31.30 1.20 16.49
C GLY A 123 -31.22 0.47 17.83
N MET A 124 -30.57 -0.70 17.89
CA MET A 124 -30.30 -1.37 19.17
C MET A 124 -29.12 -0.68 19.87
N ILE A 125 -29.30 -0.35 21.15
CA ILE A 125 -28.26 0.19 22.02
C ILE A 125 -27.53 -0.96 22.69
N THR A 126 -26.20 -0.98 22.60
CA THR A 126 -25.31 -1.98 23.18
C THR A 126 -24.20 -1.32 23.97
N ILE A 127 -23.57 -2.08 24.87
CA ILE A 127 -22.34 -1.70 25.54
C ILE A 127 -21.22 -2.59 25.00
N GLU A 128 -20.23 -1.98 24.39
CA GLU A 128 -19.15 -2.69 23.69
C GLU A 128 -17.78 -2.23 24.17
N TYR A 129 -16.85 -3.19 24.27
CA TYR A 129 -15.45 -2.84 24.47
C TYR A 129 -14.83 -2.41 23.14
N ILE A 130 -14.40 -1.15 23.06
CA ILE A 130 -13.67 -0.61 21.92
C ILE A 130 -12.18 -0.55 22.31
N PRO A 131 -11.28 -1.26 21.58
CA PRO A 131 -9.84 -1.15 21.80
C PRO A 131 -9.37 0.27 21.43
N HIS A 132 -8.21 0.66 21.95
CA HIS A 132 -7.63 1.95 21.58
C HIS A 132 -7.52 2.08 20.04
N ARG A 133 -7.76 3.26 19.53
CA ARG A 133 -7.66 3.57 18.10
C ARG A 133 -6.88 4.84 17.88
N LYS A 134 -6.09 4.86 16.83
CA LYS A 134 -5.37 6.05 16.39
C LYS A 134 -6.16 6.70 15.26
N ILE A 135 -6.33 8.02 15.36
CA ILE A 135 -7.05 8.81 14.36
C ILE A 135 -6.18 9.96 13.86
N TYR A 136 -6.34 10.29 12.59
CA TYR A 136 -5.86 11.54 12.01
C TYR A 136 -7.07 12.44 11.82
N SER A 137 -7.09 13.59 12.48
CA SER A 137 -8.26 14.48 12.55
C SER A 137 -7.96 15.90 12.10
N LEU A 138 -8.98 16.57 11.61
CA LEU A 138 -9.00 18.01 11.35
C LEU A 138 -10.24 18.63 11.99
N PRO A 139 -10.14 19.85 12.54
CA PRO A 139 -11.31 20.56 13.02
C PRO A 139 -12.26 20.84 11.86
N THR A 140 -13.56 20.70 12.10
CA THR A 140 -14.60 21.08 11.14
C THR A 140 -14.74 22.60 11.12
N SER A 141 -14.90 23.17 9.94
CA SER A 141 -15.06 24.62 9.78
C SER A 141 -16.52 25.09 9.87
N ILE A 142 -17.44 24.17 9.67
CA ILE A 142 -18.89 24.41 9.64
C ILE A 142 -19.56 23.20 10.29
N ASN A 143 -20.60 23.42 11.08
CA ASN A 143 -21.43 22.35 11.60
C ASN A 143 -22.29 21.77 10.48
N PHE A 144 -21.87 20.63 9.91
CA PHE A 144 -22.57 20.01 8.77
C PHE A 144 -23.95 19.43 9.15
N TYR A 145 -24.25 19.22 10.43
CA TYR A 145 -25.60 18.81 10.87
C TYR A 145 -26.67 19.87 10.57
N ASP A 146 -26.27 21.13 10.44
CA ASP A 146 -27.19 22.21 10.08
C ASP A 146 -27.46 22.31 8.56
N TYR A 147 -26.62 21.67 7.72
CA TYR A 147 -26.63 21.84 6.27
C TYR A 147 -26.79 20.53 5.48
N GLY A 148 -26.53 19.38 6.10
CA GLY A 148 -26.70 18.06 5.50
C GLY A 148 -25.45 17.53 4.78
N ILE A 149 -25.67 16.45 4.03
CA ILE A 149 -24.61 15.57 3.47
C ILE A 149 -23.62 16.29 2.54
N GLU A 150 -24.04 17.29 1.79
CA GLU A 150 -23.16 18.00 0.85
C GLU A 150 -22.04 18.75 1.57
N VAL A 151 -22.34 19.34 2.73
CA VAL A 151 -21.33 20.04 3.54
C VAL A 151 -20.40 19.03 4.21
N TYR A 152 -20.93 17.91 4.68
CA TYR A 152 -20.14 16.80 5.21
C TYR A 152 -19.13 16.27 4.17
N GLU A 153 -19.57 16.04 2.94
CA GLU A 153 -18.69 15.63 1.84
C GLU A 153 -17.58 16.65 1.53
N ASN A 154 -17.87 17.94 1.67
CA ASN A 154 -16.85 18.98 1.53
C ASN A 154 -15.81 18.94 2.65
N GLU A 155 -16.19 18.68 3.88
CA GLU A 155 -15.26 18.49 5.00
C GLU A 155 -14.41 17.23 4.79
N LEU A 156 -14.99 16.12 4.35
CA LEU A 156 -14.25 14.91 3.97
C LEU A 156 -13.22 15.19 2.87
N LYS A 157 -13.56 16.01 1.88
CA LYS A 157 -12.64 16.41 0.81
C LYS A 157 -11.45 17.21 1.34
N LYS A 158 -11.67 18.09 2.35
CA LYS A 158 -10.57 18.81 3.02
C LYS A 158 -9.63 17.84 3.73
N LEU A 159 -10.17 16.86 4.45
CA LEU A 159 -9.40 15.82 5.13
C LEU A 159 -8.54 15.02 4.11
N LYS A 160 -9.12 14.61 2.99
CA LYS A 160 -8.42 13.93 1.90
C LYS A 160 -7.28 14.78 1.32
N ASN A 161 -7.55 16.06 1.05
CA ASN A 161 -6.54 16.99 0.55
C ASN A 161 -5.40 17.19 1.54
N SER A 162 -5.70 17.19 2.83
CA SER A 162 -4.70 17.27 3.89
C SER A 162 -3.78 16.04 3.92
N LEU A 163 -4.33 14.83 3.77
CA LEU A 163 -3.52 13.63 3.63
C LEU A 163 -2.56 13.73 2.42
N ILE A 164 -3.07 14.18 1.26
CA ILE A 164 -2.26 14.37 0.05
C ILE A 164 -1.15 15.40 0.28
N LYS A 165 -1.48 16.56 0.85
CA LYS A 165 -0.54 17.65 1.11
C LYS A 165 0.62 17.23 2.02
N HIS A 166 0.38 16.35 2.96
CA HIS A 166 1.37 15.83 3.89
C HIS A 166 2.03 14.53 3.40
N ASN A 167 1.82 14.12 2.14
CA ASN A 167 2.30 12.87 1.56
C ASN A 167 1.90 11.62 2.38
N LEU A 168 0.71 11.66 2.97
CA LEU A 168 0.17 10.57 3.78
C LEU A 168 -0.65 9.62 2.90
N PRO A 169 -0.69 8.32 3.25
CA PRO A 169 -1.41 7.33 2.45
C PRO A 169 -2.92 7.63 2.39
N GLN A 170 -3.47 7.75 1.18
CA GLN A 170 -4.90 7.98 0.96
C GLN A 170 -5.77 6.75 1.27
N ILE A 171 -5.15 5.61 1.47
CA ILE A 171 -5.83 4.33 1.76
C ILE A 171 -6.64 4.35 3.07
N TYR A 172 -6.42 5.35 3.93
CA TYR A 172 -7.16 5.55 5.16
C TYR A 172 -8.52 6.24 4.97
N TYR A 173 -8.75 6.86 3.81
CA TYR A 173 -9.93 7.69 3.57
C TYR A 173 -11.28 6.99 3.71
N CYS A 174 -11.35 5.68 3.48
CA CYS A 174 -12.60 4.91 3.52
C CYS A 174 -13.15 4.65 4.94
N ASN A 175 -12.39 4.97 5.99
CA ASN A 175 -12.80 4.78 7.39
C ASN A 175 -12.89 6.14 8.10
N ALA A 176 -13.73 7.03 7.57
CA ALA A 176 -13.96 8.35 8.13
C ALA A 176 -15.00 8.30 9.25
N GLY A 177 -14.89 9.25 10.15
CA GLY A 177 -15.84 9.51 11.23
C GLY A 177 -15.77 10.96 11.68
N THR A 178 -16.62 11.31 12.60
CA THR A 178 -16.68 12.65 13.20
C THR A 178 -16.71 12.55 14.71
N THR A 179 -16.27 13.62 15.37
CA THR A 179 -16.48 13.84 16.80
C THR A 179 -17.47 14.97 17.01
N MET A 180 -18.18 14.92 18.13
CA MET A 180 -19.06 15.98 18.59
C MET A 180 -18.51 16.61 19.86
N LYS A 181 -18.81 17.87 20.09
CA LYS A 181 -18.51 18.54 21.36
C LYS A 181 -19.35 17.93 22.47
N LYS A 182 -18.68 17.49 23.54
CA LYS A 182 -19.33 16.80 24.66
C LYS A 182 -20.42 17.68 25.30
N GLU A 183 -20.12 18.93 25.51
CA GLU A 183 -21.03 19.88 26.15
C GLU A 183 -22.31 20.05 25.31
N SER A 184 -22.16 20.27 24.00
CA SER A 184 -23.28 20.42 23.08
C SER A 184 -24.10 19.14 22.98
N PHE A 185 -23.43 17.98 22.93
CA PHE A 185 -24.13 16.69 22.89
C PHE A 185 -24.96 16.42 24.13
N LEU A 186 -24.45 16.76 25.31
CA LEU A 186 -25.20 16.63 26.58
C LEU A 186 -26.41 17.58 26.66
N GLU A 187 -26.38 18.71 25.95
CA GLU A 187 -27.52 19.63 25.78
C GLU A 187 -28.49 19.17 24.66
N GLY A 188 -28.24 18.04 24.02
CA GLY A 188 -29.05 17.53 22.91
C GLY A 188 -28.79 18.23 21.57
N LYS A 189 -27.67 18.95 21.45
CA LYS A 189 -27.28 19.64 20.22
C LYS A 189 -26.19 18.83 19.50
N LEU A 190 -26.34 18.61 18.21
CA LEU A 190 -25.34 17.97 17.37
C LEU A 190 -24.42 19.04 16.79
N GLU A 191 -23.23 19.17 17.34
CA GLU A 191 -22.20 20.07 16.85
C GLU A 191 -20.95 19.28 16.50
N SER A 192 -20.62 19.26 15.20
CA SER A 192 -19.39 18.65 14.71
C SER A 192 -18.16 19.40 15.26
N ASP A 193 -17.21 18.66 15.82
CA ASP A 193 -15.96 19.20 16.34
C ASP A 193 -14.80 18.90 15.38
N GLU A 194 -14.60 17.63 15.07
CA GLU A 194 -13.55 17.18 14.15
C GLU A 194 -14.09 16.13 13.20
N ILE A 195 -13.47 16.10 12.01
CA ILE A 195 -13.60 15.00 11.07
C ILE A 195 -12.29 14.22 11.06
N PHE A 196 -12.36 12.90 11.08
CA PHE A 196 -11.18 12.05 11.18
C PHE A 196 -11.22 10.82 10.28
N VAL A 197 -10.06 10.20 10.10
CA VAL A 197 -9.92 8.83 9.58
C VAL A 197 -9.19 7.97 10.59
N LEU A 198 -9.56 6.68 10.66
CA LEU A 198 -8.82 5.68 11.43
C LEU A 198 -7.49 5.38 10.74
N VAL A 199 -6.39 5.42 11.50
CA VAL A 199 -5.04 5.15 11.00
C VAL A 199 -4.38 4.04 11.80
N ASP A 200 -3.34 3.42 11.24
CA ASP A 200 -2.58 2.36 11.90
C ASP A 200 -1.63 2.92 12.96
N ASP A 201 -1.18 2.06 13.88
CA ASP A 201 -0.23 2.43 14.93
C ASP A 201 1.10 2.95 14.37
N ASN A 202 1.50 2.47 13.20
CA ASN A 202 2.69 2.90 12.48
C ASN A 202 2.53 4.23 11.72
N PHE A 203 1.34 4.84 11.74
CA PHE A 203 1.11 6.14 11.12
C PHE A 203 2.01 7.20 11.77
N PRO A 204 2.62 8.11 10.98
CA PRO A 204 3.52 9.14 11.52
C PRO A 204 2.87 9.94 12.65
N GLN A 205 3.63 10.22 13.71
CA GLN A 205 3.15 11.05 14.79
C GLN A 205 3.30 12.52 14.40
N ILE A 206 2.18 13.18 14.17
CA ILE A 206 2.05 14.61 13.87
C ILE A 206 0.93 15.21 14.73
N ASP A 207 0.85 16.52 14.83
CA ASP A 207 -0.08 17.23 15.74
C ASP A 207 -1.56 16.86 15.52
N SER A 208 -1.93 16.52 14.28
CA SER A 208 -3.30 16.09 13.93
C SER A 208 -3.61 14.63 14.27
N VAL A 209 -2.69 13.91 14.91
CA VAL A 209 -2.89 12.50 15.29
C VAL A 209 -3.27 12.42 16.76
N LYS A 210 -4.44 11.85 17.03
CA LYS A 210 -5.00 11.66 18.35
C LYS A 210 -5.27 10.17 18.64
N ARG A 211 -5.57 9.86 19.89
CA ARG A 211 -5.99 8.52 20.31
C ARG A 211 -7.41 8.57 20.85
N ILE A 212 -8.19 7.55 20.48
CA ILE A 212 -9.42 7.19 21.17
C ILE A 212 -9.02 6.10 22.15
N GLU A 213 -9.21 6.36 23.43
CA GLU A 213 -8.83 5.42 24.49
C GLU A 213 -9.67 4.16 24.45
N SER A 214 -9.06 3.04 24.87
CA SER A 214 -9.79 1.79 25.03
C SER A 214 -10.76 1.86 26.23
N GLY A 215 -11.92 1.28 26.07
CA GLY A 215 -12.91 1.27 27.15
C GLY A 215 -14.24 0.64 26.75
N MET A 216 -15.18 0.67 27.69
CA MET A 216 -16.57 0.31 27.42
C MET A 216 -17.31 1.54 26.89
N TYR A 217 -17.94 1.39 25.74
CA TYR A 217 -18.69 2.43 25.07
C TYR A 217 -20.14 2.02 24.90
N VAL A 218 -21.05 2.97 25.07
CA VAL A 218 -22.45 2.80 24.67
C VAL A 218 -22.52 3.07 23.17
N CYS A 219 -23.03 2.11 22.43
CA CYS A 219 -23.06 2.13 20.96
C CYS A 219 -24.49 1.98 20.44
N ILE A 220 -24.79 2.64 19.33
CA ILE A 220 -26.00 2.45 18.54
C ILE A 220 -25.63 2.33 17.07
N TYR A 221 -26.33 1.46 16.34
CA TYR A 221 -26.04 1.19 14.92
C TYR A 221 -27.12 1.80 14.04
N LEU A 222 -26.70 2.41 12.93
CA LEU A 222 -27.57 3.03 11.94
C LEU A 222 -26.97 2.84 10.53
N ASP A 223 -27.82 2.95 9.51
CA ASP A 223 -27.44 2.76 8.10
C ASP A 223 -27.43 4.07 7.30
N SER A 224 -28.08 5.10 7.81
CA SER A 224 -28.29 6.36 7.10
C SER A 224 -27.74 7.53 7.90
N PHE A 225 -27.06 8.44 7.21
CA PHE A 225 -26.61 9.70 7.78
C PHE A 225 -27.82 10.56 8.24
N ASP A 226 -28.93 10.53 7.52
CA ASP A 226 -30.11 11.33 7.84
C ASP A 226 -30.78 10.90 9.14
N ASP A 227 -30.60 9.66 9.56
CA ASP A 227 -31.16 9.10 10.78
C ASP A 227 -30.26 9.37 12.02
N GLU A 228 -29.02 9.81 11.82
CA GLU A 228 -28.03 10.03 12.91
C GLU A 228 -28.57 10.95 14.01
N PRO A 229 -29.25 12.08 13.74
CA PRO A 229 -29.79 12.94 14.78
C PRO A 229 -30.81 12.27 15.71
N GLU A 230 -31.69 11.43 15.16
CA GLU A 230 -32.65 10.68 15.95
C GLU A 230 -31.99 9.65 16.84
N TYR A 231 -31.05 8.87 16.27
CA TYR A 231 -30.34 7.84 17.03
C TYR A 231 -29.40 8.43 18.08
N ALA A 232 -28.77 9.55 17.81
CA ALA A 232 -27.93 10.26 18.79
C ALA A 232 -28.76 10.73 20.00
N LYS A 233 -29.96 11.25 19.77
CA LYS A 233 -30.90 11.61 20.83
C LYS A 233 -31.32 10.42 21.68
N ARG A 234 -31.69 9.31 21.06
CA ARG A 234 -32.03 8.06 21.75
C ARG A 234 -30.87 7.52 22.58
N LEU A 235 -29.63 7.62 22.06
CA LEU A 235 -28.43 7.23 22.80
C LEU A 235 -28.24 8.09 24.03
N LEU A 236 -28.40 9.41 23.92
CA LEU A 236 -28.29 10.36 25.04
C LEU A 236 -29.38 10.10 26.10
N GLU A 237 -30.62 9.89 25.70
CA GLU A 237 -31.73 9.57 26.61
C GLU A 237 -31.42 8.30 27.41
N ASN A 238 -30.94 7.23 26.72
CA ASN A 238 -30.55 5.99 27.39
C ASN A 238 -29.39 6.18 28.38
N CYS A 239 -28.40 7.00 28.05
CA CYS A 239 -27.31 7.31 28.96
C CYS A 239 -27.80 8.07 30.23
N ASN A 240 -28.76 8.95 30.07
CA ASN A 240 -29.33 9.74 31.21
C ASN A 240 -30.22 8.87 32.11
N GLU A 241 -30.92 7.88 31.57
CA GLU A 241 -31.77 6.98 32.35
C GLU A 241 -31.00 5.94 33.16
N ASN A 242 -29.78 5.61 32.71
CA ASN A 242 -28.97 4.54 33.31
C ASN A 242 -27.71 5.05 34.09
N ASN A 243 -27.63 6.33 34.38
CA ASN A 243 -26.58 6.95 35.21
C ASN A 243 -26.94 7.01 36.68
#